data_82863de7eb94926b536406af0ffc7a7e
#
_entry.id   82863de7eb94926b536406af0ffc7a7e
#
_cell.length_a   1.000
_cell.length_b   1.000
_cell.length_c   1.000
_cell.angle_alpha   90.00
_cell.angle_beta   90.00
_cell.angle_gamma   90.00
#
_symmetry.space_group_name_H-M   'P 1'
#
loop_
_entity.id
_entity.type
_entity.pdbx_description
1 polymer ?
#
loop_
_entity_poly.entity_id
_entity_poly.type
_entity_poly.pdbx_seq_one_letter_code
_entity_poly.pdbx_strand_id
1 'polypeptide(L)'
;MPIELIQVKRLEPGRVRAGFSQSPPRLHHAAYVVARERIAEARDELERRGLPAFLHATMGDLDSTLHDGAPVMGHHLELHADSRALHDFFAMVRNASAGWDGNDPLRSPGA
;
A
#
# COMPACT_ATOMS: atom_id res chain seq x y z
N MET A 1 -1.16 13.48 3.12
CA MET A 1 -1.10 12.19 2.39
C MET A 1 0.21 11.49 2.75
N PRO A 2 0.17 10.29 3.31
CA PRO A 2 1.38 9.54 3.59
C PRO A 2 2.11 9.11 2.30
N ILE A 3 3.43 9.11 2.34
CA ILE A 3 4.27 8.64 1.25
C ILE A 3 5.08 7.46 1.77
N GLU A 4 5.08 6.39 1.00
CA GLU A 4 5.84 5.17 1.29
C GLU A 4 7.02 5.06 0.33
N LEU A 5 8.22 4.90 0.89
CA LEU A 5 9.43 4.65 0.11
C LEU A 5 9.72 3.15 0.15
N ILE A 6 9.77 2.53 -1.02
CA ILE A 6 9.98 1.09 -1.15
C ILE A 6 11.35 0.84 -1.76
N GLN A 7 12.18 0.07 -1.05
CA GLN A 7 13.44 -0.44 -1.57
C GLN A 7 13.38 -1.97 -1.65
N VAL A 8 13.51 -2.50 -2.86
CA VAL A 8 13.54 -3.95 -3.05
C VAL A 8 14.96 -4.46 -2.84
N LYS A 9 15.16 -5.26 -1.79
CA LYS A 9 16.46 -5.87 -1.49
C LYS A 9 16.58 -7.27 -2.06
N ARG A 10 15.50 -8.06 -1.98
CA ARG A 10 15.46 -9.43 -2.44
C ARG A 10 14.04 -9.79 -2.85
N LEU A 11 13.90 -10.51 -3.97
CA LEU A 11 12.62 -11.01 -4.45
C LEU A 11 12.66 -12.53 -4.54
N GLU A 12 11.74 -13.19 -3.83
CA GLU A 12 11.50 -14.62 -4.00
C GLU A 12 10.68 -14.84 -5.28
N PRO A 13 10.86 -15.97 -5.98
CA PRO A 13 10.03 -16.30 -7.13
C PRO A 13 8.54 -16.39 -6.75
N GLY A 14 7.65 -15.95 -7.62
CA GLY A 14 6.22 -16.06 -7.42
C GLY A 14 5.44 -14.82 -7.86
N ARG A 15 4.13 -14.82 -7.54
CA ARG A 15 3.21 -13.73 -7.93
C ARG A 15 3.65 -12.37 -7.40
N VAL A 16 4.12 -12.32 -6.17
CA VAL A 16 4.55 -11.07 -5.54
C VAL A 16 5.70 -10.43 -6.30
N ARG A 17 6.60 -11.25 -6.84
CA ARG A 17 7.73 -10.77 -7.62
C ARG A 17 7.30 -9.94 -8.84
N ALA A 18 6.19 -10.31 -9.48
CA ALA A 18 5.71 -9.60 -10.66
C ALA A 18 5.31 -8.15 -10.35
N GLY A 19 4.84 -7.89 -9.13
CA GLY A 19 4.45 -6.55 -8.69
C GLY A 19 5.59 -5.70 -8.16
N PHE A 20 6.78 -6.28 -7.97
CA PHE A 20 7.95 -5.56 -7.46
C PHE A 20 9.14 -5.82 -8.37
N SER A 21 9.75 -4.78 -8.89
CA SER A 21 10.92 -4.89 -9.73
C SER A 21 12.02 -3.96 -9.23
N GLN A 22 13.26 -4.27 -9.59
CA GLN A 22 14.43 -3.43 -9.30
C GLN A 22 14.65 -2.37 -10.39
N SER A 23 13.59 -1.96 -11.06
CA SER A 23 13.60 -0.91 -12.08
C SER A 23 14.04 0.44 -11.49
N PRO A 24 14.39 1.41 -12.35
CA PRO A 24 14.63 2.77 -11.88
C PRO A 24 13.50 3.31 -11.02
N PRO A 25 13.79 4.27 -10.10
CA PRO A 25 12.75 4.83 -9.23
C PRO A 25 11.54 5.33 -10.01
N ARG A 26 10.35 4.97 -9.54
CA ARG A 26 9.07 5.34 -10.15
C ARG A 26 7.95 5.25 -9.14
N LEU A 27 6.79 5.77 -9.51
CA LEU A 27 5.58 5.54 -8.73
C LEU A 27 5.23 4.06 -8.77
N HIS A 28 5.22 3.42 -7.60
CA HIS A 28 4.88 2.01 -7.48
C HIS A 28 3.37 1.82 -7.40
N HIS A 29 2.72 2.49 -6.47
CA HIS A 29 1.28 2.36 -6.28
C HIS A 29 0.64 3.62 -5.73
N ALA A 30 -0.67 3.72 -5.91
CA ALA A 30 -1.52 4.66 -5.23
C ALA A 30 -2.53 3.87 -4.39
N ALA A 31 -2.80 4.32 -3.17
CA ALA A 31 -3.66 3.61 -2.23
C ALA A 31 -4.99 4.34 -2.06
N TYR A 32 -6.05 3.56 -1.92
CA TYR A 32 -7.40 4.03 -1.70
C TYR A 32 -8.03 3.30 -0.51
N VAL A 33 -8.77 4.02 0.31
CA VAL A 33 -9.52 3.45 1.42
C VAL A 33 -10.95 3.21 0.96
N VAL A 34 -11.42 1.99 1.15
CA VAL A 34 -12.78 1.57 0.75
C VAL A 34 -13.52 1.10 2.00
N ALA A 35 -14.79 1.50 2.11
CA ALA A 35 -15.65 1.05 3.20
C ALA A 35 -15.55 -0.47 3.36
N ARG A 36 -15.41 -0.93 4.60
CA ARG A 36 -15.14 -2.36 4.89
C ARG A 36 -16.20 -3.28 4.31
N GLU A 37 -17.46 -2.85 4.35
CA GLU A 37 -18.59 -3.61 3.80
C GLU A 37 -18.60 -3.69 2.27
N ARG A 38 -17.77 -2.88 1.60
CA ARG A 38 -17.70 -2.84 0.14
C ARG A 38 -16.38 -3.32 -0.42
N ILE A 39 -15.43 -3.70 0.45
CA ILE A 39 -14.08 -4.05 -0.01
C ILE A 39 -14.05 -5.26 -0.94
N ALA A 40 -14.85 -6.29 -0.64
CA ALA A 40 -14.92 -7.47 -1.48
C ALA A 40 -15.45 -7.13 -2.89
N GLU A 41 -16.49 -6.32 -2.97
CA GLU A 41 -17.05 -5.86 -4.24
C GLU A 41 -16.03 -5.03 -5.04
N ALA A 42 -15.31 -4.15 -4.37
CA ALA A 42 -14.30 -3.32 -5.01
C ALA A 42 -13.15 -4.17 -5.58
N ARG A 43 -12.70 -5.18 -4.83
CA ARG A 43 -11.66 -6.11 -5.29
C ARG A 43 -12.12 -6.91 -6.50
N ASP A 44 -13.34 -7.41 -6.47
CA ASP A 44 -13.93 -8.15 -7.59
C ASP A 44 -14.04 -7.28 -8.84
N GLU A 45 -14.41 -6.02 -8.67
CA GLU A 45 -14.51 -5.08 -9.78
C GLU A 45 -13.15 -4.84 -10.45
N LEU A 46 -12.09 -4.68 -9.65
CA LEU A 46 -10.75 -4.53 -10.21
C LEU A 46 -10.31 -5.78 -10.97
N GLU A 47 -10.58 -6.97 -10.44
CA GLU A 47 -10.31 -8.23 -11.15
C GLU A 47 -11.03 -8.26 -12.50
N ARG A 48 -12.32 -7.92 -12.54
CA ARG A 48 -13.11 -7.89 -13.79
C ARG A 48 -12.57 -6.89 -14.81
N ARG A 49 -11.93 -5.81 -14.34
CA ARG A 49 -11.34 -4.79 -15.21
C ARG A 49 -9.91 -5.11 -15.65
N GLY A 50 -9.40 -6.28 -15.31
CA GLY A 50 -8.06 -6.68 -15.70
C GLY A 50 -6.95 -6.17 -14.77
N LEU A 51 -7.29 -5.85 -13.53
CA LEU A 51 -6.34 -5.46 -12.49
C LEU A 51 -6.32 -6.54 -11.39
N PRO A 52 -5.66 -7.69 -11.64
CA PRO A 52 -5.67 -8.79 -10.68
C PRO A 52 -4.84 -8.45 -9.44
N ALA A 53 -5.28 -8.95 -8.29
CA ALA A 53 -4.52 -8.85 -7.07
C ALA A 53 -3.29 -9.78 -7.13
N PHE A 54 -2.13 -9.28 -6.74
CA PHE A 54 -0.92 -10.08 -6.61
C PHE A 54 -0.42 -10.18 -5.15
N LEU A 55 -1.00 -9.41 -4.25
CA LEU A 55 -0.68 -9.47 -2.83
C LEU A 55 -1.92 -9.13 -2.01
N HIS A 56 -2.18 -9.94 -0.99
CA HIS A 56 -3.19 -9.66 0.02
C HIS A 56 -2.52 -9.76 1.40
N ALA A 57 -2.47 -8.66 2.12
CA ALA A 57 -1.84 -8.59 3.43
C ALA A 57 -2.87 -8.26 4.50
N THR A 58 -2.83 -9.00 5.60
CA THR A 58 -3.68 -8.76 6.77
C THR A 58 -2.81 -8.72 8.01
N MET A 59 -3.12 -7.79 8.92
CA MET A 59 -2.49 -7.71 10.23
C MET A 59 -3.46 -7.06 11.20
N GLY A 60 -4.07 -7.88 12.09
CA GLY A 60 -5.19 -7.40 12.90
C GLY A 60 -6.33 -6.93 12.00
N ASP A 61 -6.79 -5.71 12.21
CA ASP A 61 -7.84 -5.08 11.39
C ASP A 61 -7.32 -4.44 10.11
N LEU A 62 -6.00 -4.42 9.89
CA LEU A 62 -5.43 -3.97 8.63
C LEU A 62 -5.64 -5.03 7.57
N ASP A 63 -6.23 -4.64 6.46
CA ASP A 63 -6.55 -5.54 5.36
C ASP A 63 -6.36 -4.77 4.05
N SER A 64 -5.36 -5.15 3.29
CA SER A 64 -5.02 -4.48 2.04
C SER A 64 -4.69 -5.47 0.93
N THR A 65 -4.99 -5.05 -0.30
CA THR A 65 -4.62 -5.78 -1.50
C THR A 65 -3.87 -4.86 -2.45
N LEU A 66 -2.84 -5.40 -3.10
CA LEU A 66 -2.17 -4.76 -4.23
C LEU A 66 -2.63 -5.41 -5.52
N HIS A 67 -3.07 -4.58 -6.46
CA HIS A 67 -3.56 -4.99 -7.76
C HIS A 67 -2.61 -4.52 -8.86
N ASP A 68 -2.39 -5.38 -9.85
CA ASP A 68 -1.54 -5.05 -10.99
C ASP A 68 -2.26 -4.08 -11.91
N GLY A 69 -1.94 -2.81 -11.78
CA GLY A 69 -2.46 -1.75 -12.63
C GLY A 69 -1.46 -1.24 -13.65
N ALA A 70 -0.24 -1.77 -13.66
CA ALA A 70 0.83 -1.25 -14.50
C ALA A 70 0.47 -1.23 -16.00
N PRO A 71 -0.13 -2.28 -16.59
CA PRO A 71 -0.49 -2.26 -18.01
C PRO A 71 -1.56 -1.22 -18.37
N VAL A 72 -2.41 -0.85 -17.41
CA VAL A 72 -3.55 0.05 -17.65
C VAL A 72 -3.23 1.49 -17.25
N MET A 73 -2.57 1.67 -16.11
CA MET A 73 -2.36 2.98 -15.49
C MET A 73 -0.91 3.38 -15.31
N GLY A 74 0.03 2.46 -15.57
CA GLY A 74 1.45 2.71 -15.36
C GLY A 74 1.90 2.57 -13.90
N HIS A 75 1.01 2.26 -12.96
CA HIS A 75 1.30 2.00 -11.56
C HIS A 75 0.27 1.03 -10.99
N HIS A 76 0.60 0.42 -9.85
CA HIS A 76 -0.33 -0.48 -9.16
C HIS A 76 -1.35 0.30 -8.32
N LEU A 77 -2.43 -0.40 -7.95
CA LEU A 77 -3.43 0.10 -7.01
C LEU A 77 -3.39 -0.71 -5.73
N GLU A 78 -3.46 -0.01 -4.60
CA GLU A 78 -3.66 -0.65 -3.30
C GLU A 78 -5.05 -0.29 -2.78
N LEU A 79 -5.81 -1.30 -2.34
CA LEU A 79 -7.08 -1.08 -1.67
C LEU A 79 -6.93 -1.47 -0.21
N HIS A 80 -7.24 -0.51 0.68
CA HIS A 80 -7.36 -0.75 2.11
C HIS A 80 -8.82 -0.85 2.51
N ALA A 81 -9.18 -1.89 3.24
CA ALA A 81 -10.46 -1.90 3.95
C ALA A 81 -10.41 -0.87 5.07
N ASP A 82 -11.41 0.00 5.13
CA ASP A 82 -11.48 1.02 6.17
C ASP A 82 -11.48 0.36 7.56
N SER A 83 -10.65 0.88 8.46
CA SER A 83 -10.53 0.38 9.83
C SER A 83 -9.95 1.44 10.74
N ARG A 84 -10.22 1.30 12.03
CA ARG A 84 -9.61 2.15 13.06
C ARG A 84 -8.08 2.05 13.03
N ALA A 85 -7.58 0.83 12.91
CA ALA A 85 -6.14 0.60 12.87
C ALA A 85 -5.45 1.34 11.71
N LEU A 86 -6.10 1.41 10.55
CA LEU A 86 -5.58 2.16 9.41
C LEU A 86 -5.52 3.67 9.71
N HIS A 87 -6.59 4.21 10.28
CA HIS A 87 -6.63 5.63 10.64
C HIS A 87 -5.62 5.97 11.73
N ASP A 88 -5.44 5.10 12.71
CA ASP A 88 -4.45 5.27 13.76
C ASP A 88 -3.03 5.26 13.17
N PHE A 89 -2.76 4.39 12.21
CA PHE A 89 -1.49 4.36 11.50
C PHE A 89 -1.22 5.66 10.74
N PHE A 90 -2.20 6.13 9.99
CA PHE A 90 -2.07 7.41 9.25
C PHE A 90 -1.89 8.59 10.19
N ALA A 91 -2.60 8.59 11.33
CA ALA A 91 -2.43 9.63 12.34
C ALA A 91 -1.02 9.60 12.95
N MET A 92 -0.47 8.42 13.21
CA MET A 92 0.90 8.26 13.69
C MET A 92 1.91 8.86 12.71
N VAL A 93 1.78 8.57 11.43
CA VAL A 93 2.67 9.12 10.39
C VAL A 93 2.56 10.64 10.34
N ARG A 94 1.34 11.17 10.34
CA ARG A 94 1.10 12.62 10.32
C ARG A 94 1.67 13.29 11.56
N ASN A 95 1.46 12.73 12.74
CA ASN A 95 1.94 13.27 13.99
C ASN A 95 3.47 13.24 14.08
N ALA A 96 4.10 12.22 13.52
CA ALA A 96 5.56 12.12 13.47
C ALA A 96 6.19 13.25 12.65
N SER A 97 5.49 13.77 11.65
CA SER A 97 5.97 14.88 10.81
C SER A 97 5.65 16.25 11.40
N ALA A 98 4.64 16.37 12.27
CA ALA A 98 4.22 17.63 12.84
C ALA A 98 5.30 18.18 13.78
N GLY A 99 5.75 19.41 13.54
CA GLY A 99 6.77 20.05 14.36
C GLY A 99 8.16 19.42 14.28
N TRP A 100 8.40 18.56 13.30
CA TRP A 100 9.71 17.92 13.13
C TRP A 100 10.77 18.96 12.81
N ASP A 101 11.91 18.85 13.48
CA ASP A 101 13.02 19.83 13.41
C ASP A 101 14.07 19.49 12.33
N GLY A 102 13.87 18.44 11.57
CA GLY A 102 14.82 17.99 10.53
C GLY A 102 15.84 16.98 11.00
N ASN A 103 15.89 16.66 12.29
CA ASN A 103 16.79 15.66 12.83
C ASN A 103 16.11 14.30 12.94
N ASP A 104 16.91 13.22 13.01
CA ASP A 104 16.44 11.86 13.17
C ASP A 104 15.32 11.49 12.19
N PRO A 105 15.61 11.50 10.86
CA PRO A 105 14.58 11.21 9.87
C PRO A 105 14.12 9.74 9.88
N LEU A 106 14.93 8.84 10.43
CA LEU A 106 14.61 7.42 10.52
C LEU A 106 14.27 7.07 11.96
N ARG A 107 12.99 6.88 12.24
CA ARG A 107 12.49 6.60 13.59
C ARG A 107 11.58 5.38 13.55
N SER A 108 11.70 4.50 14.56
CA SER A 108 10.85 3.31 14.66
C SER A 108 9.49 3.67 15.23
N PRO A 109 8.39 3.08 14.70
CA PRO A 109 7.06 3.25 15.29
C PRO A 109 7.05 2.78 16.75
N GLY A 110 6.38 3.53 17.62
CA GLY A 110 6.25 3.19 19.04
C GLY A 110 7.47 3.45 19.90
N ALA A 111 8.46 4.14 19.38
CA ALA A 111 9.62 4.58 20.15
C ALA A 111 9.32 5.92 20.86
#